data_a1040d0d340d8a772ce172f49474f8e6
#
_entry.id   a1040d0d340d8a772ce172f49474f8e6
#
_cell.length_a   1.000
_cell.length_b   1.000
_cell.length_c   1.000
_cell.angle_alpha   90.00
_cell.angle_beta   90.00
_cell.angle_gamma   90.00
#
_symmetry.space_group_name_H-M   'P 1'
#
loop_
_entity.id
_entity.type
_entity.pdbx_description
1 polymer ?
#
loop_
_entity_poly.entity_id
_entity_poly.type
_entity_poly.pdbx_seq_one_letter_code
_entity_poly.pdbx_strand_id
1 'polypeptide(L)'
;MKPDTLEFEELDRIRIRLIILGGVVILIFSLLASRLWYLQITEGQKYTEFSQGNRIRLVAEPALRGIIYDRNGVILAENRPAYQLQLIREDTPDLESTLGQVSQALNLPFAELNEKIKASHDLAQFKPIILVDDLEYEKAMYLETFQDDFPGVSIVVQPRRFYPKNNLAAHLIGYVGIVQEDWKELPEEKRSSSQIVGHSGIELLENDYMIGLDGGRQAEVDHMGREIQVLGKPVASVPGEDISLNLDIRLQKVATEAMQGESGAVIVMNPKTGEILAMASFPDFDPNLFSGGIDQKNWNRLLANPEHPLENKAIQGLYAPGSIFKVVTAYAGLAQGVITPQTERVCNGYYFIKGRSAPFKCWKEGGHGKVNLIDAIKGSCNVYFYNTGVGVGVDAIHKYANLFGLGKITGVGLQNEKAGLIPSSKWKKRIFKEPWYRGETPSAAIGQGYITTTPLQVINMINILANDGLWMPPSLFKDQQGLQPQQIPLKDEYLSLIREGMVAVVNSEGGTAKKVQFEEFTVAGKTATSQVISNKTLETLDDEAKASKIFQNHAWFVAFGPAEDPEISVLALVEHGGGGSKAAAPVV
;
A
#
# COMPACT_ATOMS: atom_id res chain seq x y z
N MET A 1 -21.98 51.85 -99.33
CA MET A 1 -21.30 51.60 -98.13
C MET A 1 -22.33 51.14 -97.07
N LYS A 2 -22.29 49.90 -96.71
CA LYS A 2 -23.07 49.40 -95.56
C LYS A 2 -22.09 49.13 -94.48
N PRO A 3 -21.99 49.95 -93.45
CA PRO A 3 -21.49 49.56 -92.14
C PRO A 3 -22.66 49.26 -91.27
N ASP A 4 -22.63 48.43 -90.33
CA ASP A 4 -23.51 48.19 -89.17
C ASP A 4 -24.07 46.78 -88.98
N THR A 5 -23.79 45.81 -89.82
CA THR A 5 -24.25 44.43 -89.56
C THR A 5 -23.34 43.65 -88.65
N LEU A 6 -22.02 43.95 -88.61
CA LEU A 6 -21.04 43.26 -87.76
C LEU A 6 -21.09 43.73 -86.28
N GLU A 7 -21.31 45.02 -86.01
CA GLU A 7 -21.50 45.51 -84.65
C GLU A 7 -22.74 44.98 -83.96
N PHE A 8 -23.83 44.80 -84.67
CA PHE A 8 -25.07 44.25 -84.11
C PHE A 8 -24.93 42.77 -83.75
N GLU A 9 -24.21 41.96 -84.53
CA GLU A 9 -23.94 40.54 -84.21
C GLU A 9 -23.01 40.38 -83.03
N GLU A 10 -22.02 41.24 -82.87
CA GLU A 10 -21.14 41.23 -81.69
C GLU A 10 -21.89 41.67 -80.40
N LEU A 11 -22.70 42.65 -80.47
CA LEU A 11 -23.57 43.12 -79.36
C LEU A 11 -24.59 42.04 -78.96
N ASP A 12 -25.18 41.31 -79.89
CA ASP A 12 -26.09 40.20 -79.56
C ASP A 12 -25.32 39.00 -78.91
N ARG A 13 -24.16 38.69 -79.38
CA ARG A 13 -23.28 37.67 -78.74
C ARG A 13 -22.87 38.07 -77.29
N ILE A 14 -22.53 39.33 -77.05
CA ILE A 14 -22.22 39.85 -75.75
C ILE A 14 -23.50 39.79 -74.87
N ARG A 15 -24.67 40.17 -75.38
CA ARG A 15 -25.92 40.12 -74.66
C ARG A 15 -26.31 38.69 -74.28
N ILE A 16 -26.14 37.72 -75.19
CA ILE A 16 -26.41 36.30 -74.88
C ILE A 16 -25.40 35.78 -73.79
N ARG A 17 -24.13 36.15 -73.88
CA ARG A 17 -23.15 35.78 -72.85
C ARG A 17 -23.49 36.40 -71.49
N LEU A 18 -23.94 37.65 -71.47
CA LEU A 18 -24.35 38.31 -70.23
C LEU A 18 -25.63 37.67 -69.63
N ILE A 19 -26.60 37.26 -70.48
CA ILE A 19 -27.79 36.54 -70.04
C ILE A 19 -27.39 35.15 -69.48
N ILE A 20 -26.55 34.42 -70.18
CA ILE A 20 -26.05 33.14 -69.67
C ILE A 20 -25.28 33.32 -68.35
N LEU A 21 -24.38 34.31 -68.27
CA LEU A 21 -23.64 34.61 -67.05
C LEU A 21 -24.61 35.00 -65.91
N GLY A 22 -25.58 35.83 -66.19
CA GLY A 22 -26.68 36.18 -65.23
C GLY A 22 -27.46 34.95 -64.78
N GLY A 23 -27.78 34.06 -65.71
CA GLY A 23 -28.46 32.80 -65.37
C GLY A 23 -27.60 31.88 -64.49
N VAL A 24 -26.30 31.76 -64.76
CA VAL A 24 -25.39 31.01 -63.91
C VAL A 24 -25.27 31.62 -62.50
N VAL A 25 -25.13 32.96 -62.42
CA VAL A 25 -25.12 33.65 -61.12
C VAL A 25 -26.42 33.41 -60.32
N ILE A 26 -27.57 33.54 -60.96
CA ILE A 26 -28.88 33.27 -60.32
C ILE A 26 -28.96 31.81 -59.84
N LEU A 27 -28.50 30.86 -60.68
CA LEU A 27 -28.46 29.43 -60.31
C LEU A 27 -27.58 29.18 -59.07
N ILE A 28 -26.38 29.75 -59.04
CA ILE A 28 -25.49 29.66 -57.90
C ILE A 28 -26.12 30.23 -56.64
N PHE A 29 -26.67 31.44 -56.74
CA PHE A 29 -27.38 32.07 -55.59
C PHE A 29 -28.60 31.26 -55.14
N SER A 30 -29.35 30.64 -56.05
CA SER A 30 -30.49 29.78 -55.74
C SER A 30 -30.05 28.52 -55.01
N LEU A 31 -28.93 27.90 -55.41
CA LEU A 31 -28.32 26.74 -54.73
C LEU A 31 -27.84 27.13 -53.33
N LEU A 32 -27.16 28.27 -53.19
CA LEU A 32 -26.73 28.76 -51.90
C LEU A 32 -27.88 29.10 -50.97
N ALA A 33 -28.92 29.77 -51.48
CA ALA A 33 -30.15 30.07 -50.74
C ALA A 33 -30.90 28.81 -50.30
N SER A 34 -31.01 27.81 -51.18
CA SER A 34 -31.62 26.50 -50.85
C SER A 34 -30.80 25.77 -49.78
N ARG A 35 -29.44 25.82 -49.86
CA ARG A 35 -28.59 25.23 -48.86
C ARG A 35 -28.68 25.97 -47.52
N LEU A 36 -28.76 27.30 -47.57
CA LEU A 36 -28.92 28.12 -46.36
C LEU A 36 -30.26 27.83 -45.69
N TRP A 37 -31.34 27.77 -46.49
CA TRP A 37 -32.69 27.41 -45.99
C TRP A 37 -32.68 26.03 -45.34
N TYR A 38 -32.05 25.02 -45.97
CA TYR A 38 -31.93 23.68 -45.43
C TYR A 38 -31.23 23.69 -44.08
N LEU A 39 -30.07 24.38 -43.99
CA LEU A 39 -29.29 24.45 -42.75
C LEU A 39 -30.01 25.25 -41.63
N GLN A 40 -30.74 26.32 -41.97
CA GLN A 40 -31.35 27.17 -40.96
C GLN A 40 -32.77 26.71 -40.56
N ILE A 41 -33.52 26.12 -41.45
CA ILE A 41 -34.91 25.73 -41.19
C ILE A 41 -35.02 24.24 -40.91
N THR A 42 -34.49 23.37 -41.81
CA THR A 42 -34.66 21.92 -41.67
C THR A 42 -33.75 21.35 -40.57
N GLU A 43 -32.50 21.79 -40.54
CA GLU A 43 -31.52 21.35 -39.51
C GLU A 43 -31.24 22.43 -38.46
N GLY A 44 -31.96 23.53 -38.46
CA GLY A 44 -31.72 24.68 -37.60
C GLY A 44 -31.75 24.32 -36.11
N GLN A 45 -32.69 23.47 -35.69
CA GLN A 45 -32.78 23.01 -34.31
C GLN A 45 -31.56 22.20 -33.90
N LYS A 46 -31.10 21.29 -34.75
CA LYS A 46 -29.90 20.48 -34.53
C LYS A 46 -28.64 21.35 -34.39
N TYR A 47 -28.46 22.33 -35.27
CA TYR A 47 -27.33 23.26 -35.19
C TYR A 47 -27.42 24.22 -34.01
N THR A 48 -28.65 24.58 -33.59
CA THR A 48 -28.86 25.34 -32.35
C THR A 48 -28.50 24.53 -31.12
N GLU A 49 -28.88 23.24 -31.05
CA GLU A 49 -28.48 22.32 -29.99
C GLU A 49 -26.96 22.11 -29.95
N PHE A 50 -26.32 21.93 -31.10
CA PHE A 50 -24.84 21.86 -31.16
C PHE A 50 -24.18 23.16 -30.73
N SER A 51 -24.72 24.32 -31.11
CA SER A 51 -24.20 25.62 -30.69
C SER A 51 -24.35 25.81 -29.18
N GLN A 52 -25.53 25.44 -28.62
CA GLN A 52 -25.74 25.48 -27.17
C GLN A 52 -24.85 24.47 -26.42
N GLY A 53 -24.73 23.25 -26.94
CA GLY A 53 -23.84 22.22 -26.36
C GLY A 53 -22.36 22.61 -26.39
N ASN A 54 -21.93 23.37 -27.41
CA ASN A 54 -20.54 23.90 -27.45
C ASN A 54 -20.35 25.16 -26.58
N ARG A 55 -21.42 25.85 -26.24
CA ARG A 55 -21.39 27.10 -25.49
C ARG A 55 -21.47 26.91 -23.98
N ILE A 56 -22.08 25.79 -23.54
CA ILE A 56 -22.25 25.48 -22.11
C ILE A 56 -21.31 24.35 -21.74
N ARG A 57 -20.44 24.61 -20.77
CA ARG A 57 -19.54 23.61 -20.16
C ARG A 57 -19.92 23.39 -18.71
N LEU A 58 -19.83 22.12 -18.29
CA LEU A 58 -19.86 21.78 -16.89
C LEU A 58 -18.41 21.89 -16.36
N VAL A 59 -18.20 22.85 -15.47
CA VAL A 59 -16.93 23.02 -14.75
C VAL A 59 -17.09 22.31 -13.43
N ALA A 60 -16.32 21.22 -13.23
CA ALA A 60 -16.36 20.45 -12.02
C ALA A 60 -15.68 21.24 -10.87
N GLU A 61 -16.27 21.17 -9.67
CA GLU A 61 -15.67 21.63 -8.42
C GLU A 61 -15.27 20.40 -7.61
N PRO A 62 -13.96 20.08 -7.53
CA PRO A 62 -13.51 18.85 -6.88
C PRO A 62 -13.94 18.78 -5.42
N ALA A 63 -14.47 17.62 -5.02
CA ALA A 63 -14.76 17.34 -3.62
C ALA A 63 -13.47 17.13 -2.82
N LEU A 64 -13.50 17.55 -1.56
CA LEU A 64 -12.41 17.22 -0.63
C LEU A 64 -12.49 15.73 -0.28
N ARG A 65 -11.35 15.06 -0.30
CA ARG A 65 -11.22 13.67 0.15
C ARG A 65 -11.33 13.61 1.67
N GLY A 66 -11.98 12.58 2.21
CA GLY A 66 -12.12 12.37 3.66
C GLY A 66 -10.77 12.40 4.40
N ILE A 67 -10.77 12.85 5.64
CA ILE A 67 -9.59 12.93 6.49
C ILE A 67 -9.37 11.59 7.19
N ILE A 68 -8.10 11.19 7.38
CA ILE A 68 -7.75 10.00 8.15
C ILE A 68 -7.21 10.45 9.51
N TYR A 69 -7.82 9.94 10.58
CA TYR A 69 -7.42 10.19 11.97
C TYR A 69 -6.86 8.93 12.62
N ASP A 70 -5.96 9.11 13.58
CA ASP A 70 -5.63 8.07 14.54
C ASP A 70 -6.75 7.90 15.59
N ARG A 71 -6.63 6.92 16.49
CA ARG A 71 -7.61 6.66 17.55
C ARG A 71 -7.85 7.84 18.50
N ASN A 72 -6.91 8.78 18.59
CA ASN A 72 -6.92 9.95 19.47
C ASN A 72 -7.34 11.25 18.74
N GLY A 73 -7.71 11.16 17.46
CA GLY A 73 -8.09 12.29 16.63
C GLY A 73 -6.91 13.07 16.04
N VAL A 74 -5.71 12.48 16.04
CA VAL A 74 -4.55 13.09 15.38
C VAL A 74 -4.66 12.87 13.86
N ILE A 75 -4.52 13.93 13.08
CA ILE A 75 -4.58 13.87 11.62
C ILE A 75 -3.37 13.10 11.07
N LEU A 76 -3.67 12.08 10.25
CA LEU A 76 -2.70 11.24 9.55
C LEU A 76 -2.64 11.55 8.06
N ALA A 77 -3.79 11.91 7.46
CA ALA A 77 -3.89 12.37 6.09
C ALA A 77 -5.02 13.39 5.95
N GLU A 78 -4.76 14.50 5.27
CA GLU A 78 -5.68 15.62 5.07
C GLU A 78 -5.56 16.20 3.66
N ASN A 79 -6.38 17.20 3.35
CA ASN A 79 -6.25 17.99 2.13
C ASN A 79 -5.72 19.37 2.51
N ARG A 80 -4.63 19.78 1.87
CA ARG A 80 -4.13 21.16 1.99
C ARG A 80 -4.30 21.92 0.68
N PRO A 81 -4.45 23.24 0.71
CA PRO A 81 -4.37 24.02 -0.51
C PRO A 81 -2.97 23.88 -1.12
N ALA A 82 -2.90 23.60 -2.41
CA ALA A 82 -1.70 23.65 -3.21
C ALA A 82 -1.85 24.74 -4.26
N TYR A 83 -0.81 25.54 -4.44
CA TYR A 83 -0.78 26.62 -5.42
C TYR A 83 -0.20 26.07 -6.72
N GLN A 84 -1.08 25.83 -7.69
CA GLN A 84 -0.71 25.28 -8.98
C GLN A 84 -0.41 26.43 -9.95
N LEU A 85 0.79 26.43 -10.51
CA LEU A 85 1.17 27.36 -11.57
C LEU A 85 0.73 26.82 -12.91
N GLN A 86 -0.16 27.51 -13.58
CA GLN A 86 -0.68 27.17 -14.89
C GLN A 86 -0.26 28.21 -15.94
N LEU A 87 -0.09 27.77 -17.19
CA LEU A 87 0.16 28.64 -18.32
C LEU A 87 -0.83 28.31 -19.45
N ILE A 88 -1.47 29.35 -20.01
CA ILE A 88 -2.33 29.25 -21.19
C ILE A 88 -1.55 29.80 -22.38
N ARG A 89 -1.27 28.95 -23.36
CA ARG A 89 -0.43 29.33 -24.52
C ARG A 89 -1.03 30.44 -25.35
N GLU A 90 -2.35 30.44 -25.48
CA GLU A 90 -3.07 31.48 -26.25
C GLU A 90 -2.92 32.88 -25.65
N ASP A 91 -2.86 32.96 -24.32
CA ASP A 91 -2.74 34.22 -23.57
C ASP A 91 -1.27 34.61 -23.34
N THR A 92 -0.32 33.87 -23.94
CA THR A 92 1.14 34.08 -23.79
C THR A 92 1.74 34.52 -25.13
N PRO A 93 1.84 35.84 -25.44
CA PRO A 93 2.30 36.34 -26.74
C PRO A 93 3.73 35.92 -27.07
N ASP A 94 4.63 35.88 -26.08
CA ASP A 94 6.00 35.40 -26.20
C ASP A 94 6.27 34.32 -25.16
N LEU A 95 6.05 33.09 -25.56
CA LEU A 95 6.16 31.92 -24.69
C LEU A 95 7.58 31.73 -24.14
N GLU A 96 8.60 31.96 -24.97
CA GLU A 96 10.01 31.75 -24.57
C GLU A 96 10.44 32.80 -23.54
N SER A 97 10.07 34.07 -23.76
CA SER A 97 10.33 35.17 -22.83
C SER A 97 9.62 34.92 -21.50
N THR A 98 8.31 34.59 -21.52
CA THR A 98 7.53 34.37 -20.29
C THR A 98 8.08 33.18 -19.50
N LEU A 99 8.42 32.03 -20.18
CA LEU A 99 9.04 30.89 -19.49
C LEU A 99 10.41 31.26 -18.89
N GLY A 100 11.19 32.12 -19.56
CA GLY A 100 12.46 32.65 -19.02
C GLY A 100 12.27 33.47 -17.76
N GLN A 101 11.28 34.35 -17.74
CA GLN A 101 10.90 35.14 -16.56
C GLN A 101 10.43 34.28 -15.40
N VAL A 102 9.54 33.29 -15.67
CA VAL A 102 9.07 32.31 -14.68
C VAL A 102 10.24 31.48 -14.12
N SER A 103 11.13 30.99 -15.00
CA SER A 103 12.33 30.26 -14.60
C SER A 103 13.20 31.08 -13.64
N GLN A 104 13.40 32.34 -13.94
CA GLN A 104 14.19 33.23 -13.09
C GLN A 104 13.49 33.56 -11.77
N ALA A 105 12.18 33.89 -11.81
CA ALA A 105 11.40 34.25 -10.63
C ALA A 105 11.30 33.07 -9.62
N LEU A 106 11.15 31.83 -10.11
CA LEU A 106 10.99 30.66 -9.28
C LEU A 106 12.30 29.92 -8.99
N ASN A 107 13.40 30.32 -9.63
CA ASN A 107 14.69 29.61 -9.61
C ASN A 107 14.54 28.13 -10.06
N LEU A 108 13.77 27.92 -11.13
CA LEU A 108 13.55 26.60 -11.74
C LEU A 108 14.31 26.49 -13.07
N PRO A 109 14.80 25.30 -13.45
CA PRO A 109 15.46 25.10 -14.73
C PRO A 109 14.50 25.39 -15.89
N PHE A 110 14.88 26.30 -16.81
CA PHE A 110 14.09 26.59 -18.02
C PHE A 110 13.79 25.34 -18.84
N ALA A 111 14.75 24.40 -18.93
CA ALA A 111 14.59 23.15 -19.66
C ALA A 111 13.42 22.32 -19.13
N GLU A 112 13.21 22.25 -17.81
CA GLU A 112 12.11 21.51 -17.18
C GLU A 112 10.74 22.11 -17.55
N LEU A 113 10.61 23.45 -17.47
CA LEU A 113 9.39 24.14 -17.85
C LEU A 113 9.06 23.94 -19.34
N ASN A 114 10.08 24.04 -20.18
CA ASN A 114 9.94 23.86 -21.62
C ASN A 114 9.60 22.40 -22.02
N GLU A 115 10.12 21.41 -21.30
CA GLU A 115 9.71 19.99 -21.50
C GLU A 115 8.23 19.78 -21.22
N LYS A 116 7.68 20.38 -20.16
CA LYS A 116 6.24 20.31 -19.84
C LYS A 116 5.38 20.94 -20.93
N ILE A 117 5.79 22.05 -21.49
CA ILE A 117 5.11 22.69 -22.62
C ILE A 117 5.17 21.78 -23.86
N LYS A 118 6.32 21.20 -24.18
CA LYS A 118 6.46 20.28 -25.30
C LYS A 118 5.64 18.99 -25.13
N ALA A 119 5.61 18.43 -23.94
CA ALA A 119 4.80 17.25 -23.62
C ALA A 119 3.28 17.53 -23.76
N SER A 120 2.88 18.79 -23.62
CA SER A 120 1.49 19.23 -23.73
C SER A 120 1.12 19.81 -25.10
N HIS A 121 1.95 19.56 -26.12
CA HIS A 121 1.77 20.14 -27.46
C HIS A 121 0.44 19.76 -28.11
N ASP A 122 -0.11 18.57 -27.85
CA ASP A 122 -1.38 18.08 -28.39
C ASP A 122 -2.62 18.73 -27.73
N LEU A 123 -2.45 19.43 -26.61
CA LEU A 123 -3.53 20.15 -25.97
C LEU A 123 -3.92 21.37 -26.82
N ALA A 124 -5.20 21.74 -26.81
CA ALA A 124 -5.69 22.98 -27.42
C ALA A 124 -5.00 24.20 -26.75
N GLN A 125 -4.77 25.28 -27.51
CA GLN A 125 -3.99 26.44 -27.04
C GLN A 125 -4.58 27.15 -25.83
N PHE A 126 -5.91 27.12 -25.70
CA PHE A 126 -6.65 27.69 -24.57
C PHE A 126 -6.64 26.82 -23.31
N LYS A 127 -6.18 25.55 -23.42
CA LYS A 127 -6.13 24.69 -22.24
C LYS A 127 -4.91 25.02 -21.38
N PRO A 128 -5.11 25.13 -20.05
CA PRO A 128 -4.02 25.40 -19.14
C PRO A 128 -3.02 24.22 -19.10
N ILE A 129 -1.75 24.54 -19.08
CA ILE A 129 -0.64 23.61 -18.89
C ILE A 129 -0.09 23.84 -17.50
N ILE A 130 -0.02 22.76 -16.71
CA ILE A 130 0.50 22.81 -15.34
C ILE A 130 2.03 22.87 -15.40
N LEU A 131 2.61 24.00 -15.04
CA LEU A 131 4.06 24.19 -14.95
C LEU A 131 4.61 23.70 -13.62
N VAL A 132 3.93 24.02 -12.51
CA VAL A 132 4.29 23.58 -11.15
C VAL A 132 2.99 23.18 -10.44
N ASP A 133 2.95 21.98 -9.88
CA ASP A 133 1.74 21.47 -9.25
C ASP A 133 1.60 21.90 -7.78
N ASP A 134 2.68 22.26 -7.12
CA ASP A 134 2.71 22.64 -5.71
C ASP A 134 3.78 23.70 -5.47
N LEU A 135 3.40 24.95 -5.63
CA LEU A 135 4.29 26.09 -5.46
C LEU A 135 4.29 26.55 -4.00
N GLU A 136 5.45 26.91 -3.48
CA GLU A 136 5.56 27.53 -2.17
C GLU A 136 4.73 28.81 -2.09
N TYR A 137 4.04 29.04 -0.97
CA TYR A 137 3.15 30.17 -0.77
C TYR A 137 3.78 31.52 -1.15
N GLU A 138 5.03 31.74 -0.72
CA GLU A 138 5.76 33.00 -0.98
C GLU A 138 5.96 33.24 -2.48
N LYS A 139 6.32 32.16 -3.22
CA LYS A 139 6.49 32.21 -4.68
C LYS A 139 5.16 32.41 -5.42
N ALA A 140 4.11 31.75 -4.92
CA ALA A 140 2.77 31.94 -5.49
C ALA A 140 2.28 33.36 -5.32
N MET A 141 2.42 33.92 -4.12
CA MET A 141 2.05 35.32 -3.85
C MET A 141 2.88 36.32 -4.61
N TYR A 142 4.17 36.05 -4.85
CA TYR A 142 5.02 36.87 -5.70
C TYR A 142 4.47 36.93 -7.14
N LEU A 143 4.19 35.78 -7.76
CA LEU A 143 3.64 35.72 -9.12
C LEU A 143 2.26 36.39 -9.23
N GLU A 144 1.40 36.19 -8.23
CA GLU A 144 0.09 36.84 -8.17
C GLU A 144 0.18 38.34 -8.07
N THR A 145 1.13 38.85 -7.26
CA THR A 145 1.35 40.30 -7.07
C THR A 145 1.86 40.98 -8.35
N PHE A 146 2.69 40.27 -9.12
CA PHE A 146 3.30 40.78 -10.35
C PHE A 146 2.72 40.11 -11.60
N GLN A 147 1.42 39.74 -11.57
CA GLN A 147 0.76 38.97 -12.64
C GLN A 147 0.90 39.66 -14.03
N ASP A 148 0.89 40.97 -14.08
CA ASP A 148 1.05 41.73 -15.33
C ASP A 148 2.41 41.48 -16.03
N ASP A 149 3.43 41.07 -15.29
CA ASP A 149 4.75 40.75 -15.83
C ASP A 149 4.81 39.32 -16.42
N PHE A 150 3.79 38.48 -16.16
CA PHE A 150 3.73 37.09 -16.57
C PHE A 150 2.48 36.78 -17.40
N PRO A 151 2.36 37.30 -18.63
CA PRO A 151 1.17 37.14 -19.45
C PRO A 151 0.87 35.65 -19.71
N GLY A 152 -0.39 35.23 -19.55
CA GLY A 152 -0.85 33.86 -19.72
C GLY A 152 -0.52 32.91 -18.57
N VAL A 153 0.15 33.40 -17.52
CA VAL A 153 0.42 32.62 -16.30
C VAL A 153 -0.62 32.93 -15.23
N SER A 154 -1.08 31.92 -14.54
CA SER A 154 -2.05 32.05 -13.44
C SER A 154 -1.75 31.10 -12.30
N ILE A 155 -2.15 31.49 -11.09
CA ILE A 155 -2.11 30.64 -9.91
C ILE A 155 -3.52 30.12 -9.64
N VAL A 156 -3.65 28.80 -9.55
CA VAL A 156 -4.91 28.15 -9.21
C VAL A 156 -4.73 27.38 -7.92
N VAL A 157 -5.64 27.57 -6.97
CA VAL A 157 -5.61 26.82 -5.71
C VAL A 157 -6.39 25.53 -5.89
N GLN A 158 -5.72 24.40 -5.69
CA GLN A 158 -6.31 23.07 -5.77
C GLN A 158 -6.12 22.31 -4.46
N PRO A 159 -7.10 21.50 -4.01
CA PRO A 159 -6.89 20.62 -2.87
C PRO A 159 -5.89 19.53 -3.25
N ARG A 160 -4.87 19.37 -2.41
CA ARG A 160 -3.86 18.32 -2.57
C ARG A 160 -3.81 17.46 -1.32
N ARG A 161 -3.74 16.13 -1.52
CA ARG A 161 -3.58 15.19 -0.41
C ARG A 161 -2.25 15.42 0.28
N PHE A 162 -2.28 15.47 1.61
CA PHE A 162 -1.11 15.74 2.42
C PHE A 162 -1.05 14.80 3.63
N TYR A 163 0.14 14.28 3.91
CA TYR A 163 0.42 13.36 5.01
C TYR A 163 1.36 14.05 5.99
N PRO A 164 0.82 14.70 7.06
CA PRO A 164 1.59 15.55 7.96
C PRO A 164 2.61 14.80 8.82
N LYS A 165 2.56 13.47 8.82
CA LYS A 165 3.52 12.62 9.53
C LYS A 165 4.55 12.00 8.60
N ASN A 166 4.62 12.44 7.34
CA ASN A 166 5.54 11.96 6.30
C ASN A 166 5.50 10.42 6.17
N ASN A 167 6.65 9.77 6.36
CA ASN A 167 6.82 8.32 6.23
C ASN A 167 6.17 7.49 7.37
N LEU A 168 5.74 8.14 8.47
CA LEU A 168 5.21 7.42 9.61
C LEU A 168 3.87 6.74 9.25
N ALA A 169 3.80 5.42 9.41
CA ALA A 169 2.69 4.54 9.02
C ALA A 169 2.37 4.52 7.51
N ALA A 170 3.32 4.89 6.63
CA ALA A 170 3.09 5.01 5.19
C ALA A 170 2.49 3.75 4.55
N HIS A 171 2.97 2.56 4.93
CA HIS A 171 2.44 1.30 4.39
C HIS A 171 1.01 0.98 4.84
N LEU A 172 0.60 1.46 6.02
CA LEU A 172 -0.75 1.28 6.52
C LEU A 172 -1.70 2.31 5.91
N ILE A 173 -1.34 3.60 5.98
CA ILE A 173 -2.14 4.69 5.41
C ILE A 173 -2.21 4.54 3.89
N GLY A 174 -1.09 4.24 3.26
CA GLY A 174 -0.97 4.19 1.81
C GLY A 174 -0.74 5.57 1.20
N TYR A 175 -1.02 5.67 -0.08
CA TYR A 175 -0.89 6.91 -0.84
C TYR A 175 -1.95 7.01 -1.93
N VAL A 176 -2.17 8.23 -2.39
CA VAL A 176 -3.04 8.53 -3.53
C VAL A 176 -2.21 8.78 -4.79
N GLY A 177 -2.82 8.60 -5.93
CA GLY A 177 -2.22 8.89 -7.23
C GLY A 177 -3.27 9.23 -8.28
N ILE A 178 -2.80 9.56 -9.49
CA ILE A 178 -3.67 9.91 -10.61
C ILE A 178 -4.33 8.65 -11.16
N VAL A 179 -5.62 8.74 -11.47
CA VAL A 179 -6.38 7.66 -12.13
C VAL A 179 -5.73 7.32 -13.47
N GLN A 180 -5.39 6.05 -13.68
CA GLN A 180 -5.03 5.53 -14.99
C GLN A 180 -6.29 5.13 -15.76
N GLU A 181 -6.28 5.25 -17.09
CA GLU A 181 -7.45 5.00 -17.96
C GLU A 181 -8.13 3.62 -17.77
N ASP A 182 -7.42 2.65 -17.20
CA ASP A 182 -7.89 1.28 -16.96
C ASP A 182 -8.71 1.08 -15.66
N TRP A 183 -8.85 2.11 -14.84
CA TRP A 183 -9.57 2.01 -13.55
C TRP A 183 -11.10 2.05 -13.75
N LYS A 184 -11.67 0.90 -14.11
CA LYS A 184 -13.12 0.71 -14.34
C LYS A 184 -13.90 0.44 -13.04
N GLU A 185 -13.23 0.34 -11.90
CA GLU A 185 -13.84 -0.11 -10.63
C GLU A 185 -14.58 1.00 -9.85
N LEU A 186 -14.37 2.27 -10.18
CA LEU A 186 -15.12 3.35 -9.54
C LEU A 186 -16.57 3.39 -10.03
N PRO A 187 -17.56 3.66 -9.14
CA PRO A 187 -18.93 3.96 -9.50
C PRO A 187 -18.99 5.09 -10.54
N GLU A 188 -19.87 4.97 -11.53
CA GLU A 188 -19.96 5.92 -12.67
C GLU A 188 -20.14 7.37 -12.20
N GLU A 189 -20.87 7.56 -11.11
CA GLU A 189 -21.12 8.85 -10.44
C GLU A 189 -19.84 9.49 -9.85
N LYS A 190 -18.84 8.67 -9.52
CA LYS A 190 -17.58 9.09 -8.92
C LYS A 190 -16.41 9.13 -9.93
N ARG A 191 -16.63 8.71 -11.19
CA ARG A 191 -15.60 8.67 -12.24
C ARG A 191 -15.29 10.02 -12.86
N SER A 192 -16.20 10.99 -12.76
CA SER A 192 -16.17 12.15 -13.64
C SER A 192 -15.14 13.21 -13.26
N SER A 193 -14.59 13.18 -12.06
CA SER A 193 -13.91 14.35 -11.52
C SER A 193 -12.71 14.08 -10.63
N SER A 194 -12.75 13.04 -9.83
CA SER A 194 -11.59 12.72 -8.99
C SER A 194 -10.47 12.15 -9.85
N GLN A 195 -9.53 12.98 -10.23
CA GLN A 195 -8.29 12.52 -10.87
C GLN A 195 -7.37 11.81 -9.86
N ILE A 196 -7.70 11.84 -8.57
CA ILE A 196 -6.88 11.32 -7.47
C ILE A 196 -7.64 10.21 -6.74
N VAL A 197 -7.04 9.03 -6.69
CA VAL A 197 -7.58 7.83 -6.04
C VAL A 197 -6.54 7.18 -5.14
N GLY A 198 -6.99 6.38 -4.19
CA GLY A 198 -6.10 5.58 -3.35
C GLY A 198 -5.43 4.46 -4.15
N HIS A 199 -4.12 4.32 -4.03
CA HIS A 199 -3.34 3.27 -4.71
C HIS A 199 -2.86 2.16 -3.78
N SER A 200 -2.80 2.41 -2.48
CA SER A 200 -2.38 1.42 -1.48
C SER A 200 -2.96 1.73 -0.10
N GLY A 201 -2.84 0.78 0.82
CA GLY A 201 -3.20 0.96 2.22
C GLY A 201 -4.67 1.30 2.44
N ILE A 202 -4.94 2.08 3.49
CA ILE A 202 -6.27 2.59 3.84
C ILE A 202 -6.83 3.50 2.73
N GLU A 203 -5.97 4.28 2.09
CA GLU A 203 -6.36 5.14 0.96
C GLU A 203 -7.03 4.35 -0.16
N LEU A 204 -6.54 3.12 -0.44
CA LEU A 204 -7.17 2.24 -1.42
C LEU A 204 -8.35 1.48 -0.83
N LEU A 205 -8.19 0.93 0.39
CA LEU A 205 -9.21 0.09 1.02
C LEU A 205 -10.55 0.83 1.16
N GLU A 206 -10.50 2.08 1.60
CA GLU A 206 -11.67 2.92 1.85
C GLU A 206 -11.85 4.01 0.78
N ASN A 207 -11.30 3.77 -0.40
CA ASN A 207 -11.32 4.77 -1.46
C ASN A 207 -12.73 5.27 -1.77
N ASP A 208 -13.71 4.36 -1.84
CA ASP A 208 -15.10 4.67 -2.20
C ASP A 208 -15.82 5.54 -1.15
N TYR A 209 -15.46 5.42 0.12
CA TYR A 209 -15.99 6.25 1.20
C TYR A 209 -15.30 7.61 1.25
N MET A 210 -13.99 7.63 1.00
CA MET A 210 -13.17 8.83 1.12
C MET A 210 -13.27 9.76 -0.09
N ILE A 211 -13.59 9.24 -1.28
CA ILE A 211 -13.88 10.06 -2.45
C ILE A 211 -15.24 10.71 -2.26
N GLY A 212 -15.29 12.05 -2.23
CA GLY A 212 -16.54 12.81 -2.20
C GLY A 212 -17.28 12.79 -3.53
N LEU A 213 -18.36 13.53 -3.58
CA LEU A 213 -19.08 13.80 -4.81
C LEU A 213 -18.75 15.23 -5.26
N ASP A 214 -18.24 15.36 -6.47
CA ASP A 214 -17.92 16.68 -6.99
C ASP A 214 -19.15 17.51 -7.18
N GLY A 215 -18.98 18.78 -6.94
CA GLY A 215 -19.88 19.81 -7.35
C GLY A 215 -19.64 20.21 -8.80
N GLY A 216 -20.36 21.20 -9.26
CA GLY A 216 -20.14 21.73 -10.57
C GLY A 216 -20.98 22.96 -10.84
N ARG A 217 -20.53 23.74 -11.80
CA ARG A 217 -21.24 24.90 -12.31
C ARG A 217 -21.31 24.82 -13.82
N GLN A 218 -22.42 25.24 -14.36
CA GLN A 218 -22.54 25.45 -15.79
C GLN A 218 -21.93 26.81 -16.14
N ALA A 219 -20.94 26.81 -16.99
CA ALA A 219 -20.33 28.04 -17.50
C ALA A 219 -20.61 28.18 -18.99
N GLU A 220 -21.00 29.38 -19.41
CA GLU A 220 -21.02 29.76 -20.80
C GLU A 220 -19.59 30.05 -21.25
N VAL A 221 -19.17 29.39 -22.33
CA VAL A 221 -17.84 29.59 -22.90
C VAL A 221 -17.93 30.21 -24.30
N ASP A 222 -16.92 30.99 -24.66
CA ASP A 222 -16.78 31.50 -26.03
C ASP A 222 -16.28 30.42 -27.00
N HIS A 223 -16.07 30.79 -28.26
CA HIS A 223 -15.57 29.89 -29.30
C HIS A 223 -14.15 29.37 -29.06
N MET A 224 -13.41 29.97 -28.13
CA MET A 224 -12.08 29.56 -27.67
C MET A 224 -12.12 28.73 -26.39
N GLY A 225 -13.30 28.62 -25.75
CA GLY A 225 -13.49 27.85 -24.52
C GLY A 225 -13.27 28.64 -23.23
N ARG A 226 -13.16 29.97 -23.30
CA ARG A 226 -13.02 30.86 -22.13
C ARG A 226 -14.38 31.11 -21.49
N GLU A 227 -14.43 31.08 -20.16
CA GLU A 227 -15.67 31.36 -19.42
C GLU A 227 -16.09 32.82 -19.60
N ILE A 228 -17.34 33.02 -20.05
CA ILE A 228 -17.98 34.34 -20.16
C ILE A 228 -18.82 34.63 -18.92
N GLN A 229 -19.64 33.66 -18.50
CA GLN A 229 -20.50 33.79 -17.32
C GLN A 229 -20.92 32.43 -16.77
N VAL A 230 -21.26 32.41 -15.47
CA VAL A 230 -21.84 31.23 -14.83
C VAL A 230 -23.34 31.18 -15.05
N LEU A 231 -23.86 30.04 -15.50
CA LEU A 231 -25.27 29.82 -15.77
C LEU A 231 -25.89 28.99 -14.62
N GLY A 232 -27.08 29.42 -14.18
CA GLY A 232 -27.80 28.72 -13.13
C GLY A 232 -27.18 28.80 -11.75
N LYS A 233 -27.57 27.86 -10.87
CA LYS A 233 -27.01 27.75 -9.51
C LYS A 233 -25.92 26.68 -9.51
N PRO A 234 -24.73 26.96 -8.94
CA PRO A 234 -23.72 25.92 -8.75
C PRO A 234 -24.24 24.81 -7.84
N VAL A 235 -23.83 23.58 -8.13
CA VAL A 235 -24.03 22.44 -7.25
C VAL A 235 -22.78 22.33 -6.38
N ALA A 236 -22.96 22.45 -5.07
CA ALA A 236 -21.84 22.34 -4.15
C ALA A 236 -21.29 20.91 -4.14
N SER A 237 -19.96 20.77 -4.00
CA SER A 237 -19.33 19.46 -3.78
C SER A 237 -19.68 18.90 -2.40
N VAL A 238 -19.73 17.58 -2.28
CA VAL A 238 -19.94 16.87 -1.01
C VAL A 238 -18.62 16.19 -0.66
N PRO A 239 -17.96 16.57 0.45
CA PRO A 239 -16.71 15.93 0.88
C PRO A 239 -16.89 14.43 1.09
N GLY A 240 -15.82 13.65 0.94
CA GLY A 240 -15.78 12.26 1.35
C GLY A 240 -15.85 12.10 2.86
N GLU A 241 -16.19 10.88 3.30
CA GLU A 241 -16.31 10.57 4.72
C GLU A 241 -14.94 10.45 5.39
N ASP A 242 -14.84 10.98 6.62
CA ASP A 242 -13.65 10.89 7.44
C ASP A 242 -13.54 9.49 8.07
N ILE A 243 -12.30 9.03 8.28
CA ILE A 243 -12.00 7.70 8.81
C ILE A 243 -11.16 7.82 10.08
N SER A 244 -11.56 7.09 11.13
CA SER A 244 -10.79 6.95 12.37
C SER A 244 -10.22 5.55 12.48
N LEU A 245 -8.90 5.45 12.65
CA LEU A 245 -8.17 4.19 12.79
C LEU A 245 -8.01 3.80 14.26
N ASN A 246 -7.78 2.51 14.50
CA ASN A 246 -7.32 1.99 15.81
C ASN A 246 -5.85 2.34 16.09
N LEU A 247 -5.10 2.76 15.07
CA LEU A 247 -3.70 3.17 15.17
C LEU A 247 -3.52 4.26 16.24
N ASP A 248 -2.54 4.09 17.12
CA ASP A 248 -2.02 5.15 17.99
C ASP A 248 -0.69 5.65 17.41
N ILE A 249 -0.68 6.89 16.96
CA ILE A 249 0.50 7.46 16.30
C ILE A 249 1.73 7.54 17.23
N ARG A 250 1.52 7.56 18.55
CA ARG A 250 2.61 7.55 19.53
C ARG A 250 3.27 6.18 19.57
N LEU A 251 2.48 5.10 19.61
CA LEU A 251 2.99 3.73 19.53
C LEU A 251 3.66 3.47 18.18
N GLN A 252 3.05 3.94 17.09
CA GLN A 252 3.63 3.85 15.75
C GLN A 252 5.01 4.52 15.69
N LYS A 253 5.16 5.70 16.30
CA LYS A 253 6.43 6.42 16.37
C LYS A 253 7.47 5.63 17.16
N VAL A 254 7.12 5.12 18.34
CA VAL A 254 8.03 4.29 19.16
C VAL A 254 8.45 3.04 18.38
N ALA A 255 7.51 2.35 17.72
CA ALA A 255 7.81 1.18 16.90
C ALA A 255 8.77 1.51 15.75
N THR A 256 8.62 2.69 15.14
CA THR A 256 9.50 3.18 14.07
C THR A 256 10.90 3.47 14.59
N GLU A 257 11.01 4.21 15.69
CA GLU A 257 12.28 4.57 16.29
C GLU A 257 13.05 3.36 16.83
N ALA A 258 12.34 2.36 17.36
CA ALA A 258 12.94 1.13 17.90
C ALA A 258 13.65 0.29 16.82
N MET A 259 13.24 0.37 15.56
CA MET A 259 13.90 -0.33 14.44
C MET A 259 15.26 0.25 14.06
N GLN A 260 15.56 1.48 14.44
CA GLN A 260 16.87 2.13 14.23
C GLN A 260 17.39 2.04 12.77
N GLY A 261 16.48 2.06 11.79
CA GLY A 261 16.82 1.93 10.38
C GLY A 261 17.06 0.50 9.88
N GLU A 262 16.82 -0.52 10.71
CA GLU A 262 16.85 -1.91 10.29
C GLU A 262 15.64 -2.26 9.42
N SER A 263 15.83 -3.15 8.44
CA SER A 263 14.76 -3.67 7.58
C SER A 263 13.91 -4.70 8.32
N GLY A 264 12.59 -4.68 8.11
CA GLY A 264 11.68 -5.64 8.75
C GLY A 264 10.29 -5.09 9.04
N ALA A 265 9.66 -5.55 10.13
CA ALA A 265 8.32 -5.10 10.53
C ALA A 265 8.13 -5.13 12.04
N VAL A 266 7.33 -4.18 12.55
CA VAL A 266 6.83 -4.16 13.93
C VAL A 266 5.32 -4.07 13.92
N ILE A 267 4.65 -4.91 14.70
CA ILE A 267 3.19 -4.89 14.83
C ILE A 267 2.85 -4.86 16.32
N VAL A 268 1.93 -3.97 16.69
CA VAL A 268 1.37 -3.86 18.04
C VAL A 268 -0.14 -4.06 17.95
N MET A 269 -0.67 -4.97 18.75
CA MET A 269 -2.10 -5.28 18.78
C MET A 269 -2.63 -5.35 20.21
N ASN A 270 -3.94 -5.13 20.36
CA ASN A 270 -4.66 -5.54 21.54
C ASN A 270 -5.21 -6.97 21.31
N PRO A 271 -4.76 -7.99 22.06
CA PRO A 271 -5.18 -9.37 21.83
C PRO A 271 -6.67 -9.60 22.12
N LYS A 272 -7.29 -8.81 23.03
CA LYS A 272 -8.69 -8.96 23.41
C LYS A 272 -9.67 -8.39 22.39
N THR A 273 -9.28 -7.35 21.69
CA THR A 273 -10.16 -6.63 20.74
C THR A 273 -9.79 -6.86 19.27
N GLY A 274 -8.55 -7.35 19.01
CA GLY A 274 -8.01 -7.47 17.64
C GLY A 274 -7.54 -6.15 17.04
N GLU A 275 -7.65 -5.02 17.77
CA GLU A 275 -7.21 -3.71 17.30
C GLU A 275 -5.72 -3.69 16.97
N ILE A 276 -5.38 -3.21 15.78
CA ILE A 276 -4.01 -2.93 15.37
C ILE A 276 -3.66 -1.52 15.82
N LEU A 277 -2.83 -1.43 16.87
CA LEU A 277 -2.42 -0.19 17.50
C LEU A 277 -1.21 0.46 16.82
N ALA A 278 -0.34 -0.36 16.21
CA ALA A 278 0.74 0.07 15.35
C ALA A 278 1.07 -1.02 14.31
N MET A 279 1.44 -0.60 13.10
CA MET A 279 1.93 -1.48 12.05
C MET A 279 2.99 -0.73 11.24
N ALA A 280 4.25 -1.06 11.48
CA ALA A 280 5.39 -0.46 10.82
C ALA A 280 6.08 -1.47 9.91
N SER A 281 6.48 -1.05 8.73
CA SER A 281 7.26 -1.82 7.76
C SER A 281 8.46 -1.00 7.31
N PHE A 282 9.62 -1.61 7.14
CA PHE A 282 10.89 -0.94 6.84
C PHE A 282 11.67 -1.66 5.74
N PRO A 283 12.39 -0.88 4.89
CA PRO A 283 12.39 0.58 4.88
C PRO A 283 11.01 1.14 4.51
N ASP A 284 10.73 2.35 4.97
CA ASP A 284 9.52 3.08 4.66
C ASP A 284 9.69 4.06 3.50
N PHE A 285 8.64 4.77 3.14
CA PHE A 285 8.66 5.79 2.09
C PHE A 285 7.76 6.97 2.49
N ASP A 286 8.00 8.14 1.89
CA ASP A 286 7.13 9.30 2.11
C ASP A 286 5.96 9.28 1.10
N PRO A 287 4.70 9.13 1.56
CA PRO A 287 3.52 9.11 0.68
C PRO A 287 3.27 10.47 0.00
N ASN A 288 3.79 11.58 0.54
CA ASN A 288 3.70 12.89 -0.10
C ASN A 288 4.37 12.94 -1.49
N LEU A 289 5.34 12.06 -1.76
CA LEU A 289 5.97 11.94 -3.07
C LEU A 289 4.97 11.56 -4.18
N PHE A 290 3.85 10.95 -3.83
CA PHE A 290 2.87 10.45 -4.78
C PHE A 290 1.68 11.39 -4.98
N SER A 291 1.43 12.30 -4.05
CA SER A 291 0.21 13.14 -3.98
C SER A 291 -0.06 14.01 -5.21
N GLY A 292 0.97 14.37 -5.97
CA GLY A 292 0.86 15.14 -7.22
C GLY A 292 1.45 14.39 -8.42
N GLY A 293 1.64 13.08 -8.29
CA GLY A 293 2.40 12.27 -9.23
C GLY A 293 3.87 12.20 -8.84
N ILE A 294 4.41 10.98 -8.80
CA ILE A 294 5.82 10.76 -8.47
C ILE A 294 6.70 11.03 -9.70
N ASP A 295 7.78 11.76 -9.51
CA ASP A 295 8.76 11.96 -10.56
C ASP A 295 9.58 10.68 -10.84
N GLN A 296 10.11 10.55 -12.07
CA GLN A 296 10.82 9.36 -12.53
C GLN A 296 12.08 9.04 -11.69
N LYS A 297 12.75 10.04 -11.16
CA LYS A 297 13.95 9.87 -10.33
C LYS A 297 13.61 9.24 -8.98
N ASN A 298 12.58 9.75 -8.29
CA ASN A 298 12.11 9.19 -7.03
C ASN A 298 11.53 7.80 -7.23
N TRP A 299 10.76 7.58 -8.30
CA TRP A 299 10.23 6.27 -8.66
C TRP A 299 11.34 5.24 -8.88
N ASN A 300 12.32 5.57 -9.71
CA ASN A 300 13.45 4.69 -9.97
C ASN A 300 14.27 4.39 -8.70
N ARG A 301 14.43 5.38 -7.80
CA ARG A 301 15.11 5.19 -6.52
C ARG A 301 14.37 4.17 -5.63
N LEU A 302 13.05 4.26 -5.55
CA LEU A 302 12.24 3.32 -4.76
C LEU A 302 12.29 1.90 -5.34
N LEU A 303 12.19 1.75 -6.67
CA LEU A 303 12.25 0.45 -7.34
C LEU A 303 13.64 -0.21 -7.30
N ALA A 304 14.70 0.60 -7.39
CA ALA A 304 16.07 0.08 -7.36
C ALA A 304 16.57 -0.30 -5.95
N ASN A 305 15.81 0.03 -4.90
CA ASN A 305 16.20 -0.31 -3.54
C ASN A 305 15.98 -1.82 -3.30
N PRO A 306 17.05 -2.61 -3.02
CA PRO A 306 16.95 -4.06 -2.82
C PRO A 306 16.17 -4.47 -1.57
N GLU A 307 15.90 -3.54 -0.65
CA GLU A 307 15.12 -3.76 0.56
C GLU A 307 13.61 -3.52 0.35
N HIS A 308 13.18 -3.21 -0.90
CA HIS A 308 11.77 -3.10 -1.31
C HIS A 308 10.90 -2.18 -0.44
N PRO A 309 11.17 -0.85 -0.40
CA PRO A 309 10.47 0.10 0.48
C PRO A 309 8.96 0.23 0.22
N LEU A 310 8.45 -0.19 -0.93
CA LEU A 310 7.01 -0.17 -1.23
C LEU A 310 6.26 -1.43 -0.75
N GLU A 311 6.99 -2.46 -0.29
CA GLU A 311 6.39 -3.69 0.21
C GLU A 311 5.99 -3.54 1.69
N ASN A 312 4.71 -3.77 2.00
CA ASN A 312 4.27 -3.88 3.38
C ASN A 312 4.67 -5.25 3.96
N LYS A 313 5.86 -5.32 4.53
CA LYS A 313 6.43 -6.57 5.07
C LYS A 313 5.59 -7.19 6.18
N ALA A 314 4.76 -6.42 6.88
CA ALA A 314 3.88 -6.93 7.92
C ALA A 314 2.86 -7.94 7.38
N ILE A 315 2.40 -7.79 6.14
CA ILE A 315 1.34 -8.60 5.52
C ILE A 315 1.75 -9.28 4.20
N GLN A 316 2.82 -8.81 3.55
CA GLN A 316 3.27 -9.31 2.24
C GLN A 316 4.57 -10.09 2.35
N GLY A 317 5.43 -9.76 3.30
CA GLY A 317 6.68 -10.46 3.53
C GLY A 317 6.44 -11.89 4.01
N LEU A 318 7.07 -12.86 3.35
CA LEU A 318 6.94 -14.30 3.66
C LEU A 318 8.23 -14.83 4.27
N TYR A 319 8.19 -15.11 5.56
CA TYR A 319 9.35 -15.55 6.33
C TYR A 319 9.09 -16.85 7.07
N ALA A 320 10.13 -17.65 7.28
CA ALA A 320 10.04 -18.79 8.19
C ALA A 320 9.85 -18.27 9.63
N PRO A 321 8.82 -18.69 10.38
CA PRO A 321 8.59 -18.21 11.75
C PRO A 321 9.59 -18.76 12.77
N GLY A 322 10.37 -19.75 12.37
CA GLY A 322 11.40 -20.35 13.21
C GLY A 322 10.83 -20.86 14.54
N SER A 323 11.58 -20.63 15.62
CA SER A 323 11.24 -21.15 16.95
C SER A 323 9.92 -20.63 17.55
N ILE A 324 9.27 -19.60 17.00
CA ILE A 324 7.92 -19.20 17.43
C ILE A 324 6.92 -20.31 17.07
N PHE A 325 7.10 -20.98 15.96
CA PHE A 325 6.25 -22.08 15.53
C PHE A 325 6.25 -23.30 16.48
N LYS A 326 7.22 -23.39 17.40
CA LYS A 326 7.25 -24.43 18.44
C LYS A 326 6.00 -24.43 19.33
N VAL A 327 5.33 -23.28 19.46
CA VAL A 327 4.02 -23.18 20.12
C VAL A 327 3.00 -24.13 19.47
N VAL A 328 2.91 -24.11 18.13
CA VAL A 328 2.02 -25.00 17.36
C VAL A 328 2.44 -26.46 17.54
N THR A 329 3.73 -26.76 17.45
CA THR A 329 4.25 -28.13 17.62
C THR A 329 4.03 -28.67 19.03
N ALA A 330 4.15 -27.81 20.06
CA ALA A 330 3.84 -28.13 21.45
C ALA A 330 2.36 -28.52 21.58
N TYR A 331 1.48 -27.64 21.09
CA TYR A 331 0.05 -27.90 21.13
C TYR A 331 -0.31 -29.20 20.39
N ALA A 332 0.20 -29.38 19.17
CA ALA A 332 -0.01 -30.60 18.39
C ALA A 332 0.46 -31.85 19.13
N GLY A 333 1.60 -31.79 19.81
CA GLY A 333 2.16 -32.87 20.62
C GLY A 333 1.27 -33.27 21.78
N LEU A 334 0.75 -32.29 22.53
CA LEU A 334 -0.18 -32.48 23.63
C LEU A 334 -1.52 -33.04 23.13
N ALA A 335 -2.08 -32.43 22.09
CA ALA A 335 -3.39 -32.79 21.54
C ALA A 335 -3.41 -34.19 20.90
N GLN A 336 -2.28 -34.68 20.39
CA GLN A 336 -2.14 -36.03 19.85
C GLN A 336 -1.63 -37.07 20.87
N GLY A 337 -1.38 -36.63 22.12
CA GLY A 337 -0.85 -37.53 23.19
C GLY A 337 0.58 -38.02 22.94
N VAL A 338 1.33 -37.37 22.05
CA VAL A 338 2.76 -37.67 21.79
C VAL A 338 3.64 -37.19 22.93
N ILE A 339 3.22 -36.13 23.59
CA ILE A 339 3.82 -35.60 24.83
C ILE A 339 2.70 -35.35 25.85
N THR A 340 3.09 -35.39 27.14
CA THR A 340 2.31 -34.96 28.31
C THR A 340 3.10 -33.87 29.03
N PRO A 341 2.53 -33.16 30.00
CA PRO A 341 3.26 -32.17 30.81
C PRO A 341 4.53 -32.77 31.46
N GLN A 342 4.49 -34.05 31.80
CA GLN A 342 5.61 -34.78 32.45
C GLN A 342 6.61 -35.40 31.46
N THR A 343 6.34 -35.31 30.16
CA THR A 343 7.25 -35.88 29.16
C THR A 343 8.60 -35.18 29.14
N GLU A 344 9.63 -35.89 29.50
CA GLU A 344 11.03 -35.44 29.47
C GLU A 344 11.77 -36.02 28.27
N ARG A 345 12.73 -35.25 27.76
CA ARG A 345 13.61 -35.65 26.67
C ARG A 345 15.05 -35.22 27.01
N VAL A 346 16.02 -36.00 26.61
CA VAL A 346 17.44 -35.66 26.75
C VAL A 346 17.93 -35.00 25.47
N CYS A 347 18.46 -33.79 25.56
CA CYS A 347 19.07 -33.05 24.47
C CYS A 347 20.60 -33.03 24.61
N ASN A 348 21.27 -33.85 23.81
CA ASN A 348 22.75 -33.90 23.73
C ASN A 348 23.28 -33.05 22.57
N GLY A 349 22.48 -32.10 22.06
CA GLY A 349 22.84 -31.25 20.91
C GLY A 349 22.49 -31.80 19.55
N TYR A 350 22.11 -33.08 19.43
CA TYR A 350 21.87 -33.74 18.16
C TYR A 350 20.58 -34.61 18.16
N TYR A 351 19.94 -34.69 16.99
CA TYR A 351 18.81 -35.57 16.75
C TYR A 351 19.04 -36.39 15.48
N PHE A 352 18.97 -37.70 15.59
CA PHE A 352 19.22 -38.64 14.50
C PHE A 352 17.92 -39.25 13.97
N ILE A 353 17.81 -39.36 12.64
CA ILE A 353 16.74 -40.09 11.98
C ILE A 353 17.35 -41.27 11.23
N LYS A 354 16.74 -42.46 11.40
CA LYS A 354 17.16 -43.65 10.68
C LYS A 354 17.15 -43.40 9.15
N GLY A 355 18.25 -43.72 8.49
CA GLY A 355 18.41 -43.53 7.04
C GLY A 355 18.97 -42.16 6.61
N ARG A 356 19.33 -41.31 7.56
CA ARG A 356 20.01 -40.02 7.28
C ARG A 356 21.41 -40.05 7.93
N SER A 357 22.44 -39.70 7.15
CA SER A 357 23.83 -39.67 7.63
C SER A 357 24.14 -38.49 8.56
N ALA A 358 23.58 -37.29 8.26
CA ALA A 358 23.82 -36.09 9.04
C ALA A 358 22.69 -35.87 10.06
N PRO A 359 23.03 -35.62 11.37
CA PRO A 359 22.04 -35.30 12.39
C PRO A 359 21.47 -33.88 12.22
N PHE A 360 20.29 -33.67 12.80
CA PHE A 360 19.76 -32.34 13.05
C PHE A 360 20.39 -31.77 14.32
N LYS A 361 20.90 -30.53 14.26
CA LYS A 361 21.60 -29.88 15.37
C LYS A 361 20.68 -29.04 16.25
N CYS A 362 20.86 -29.07 17.56
CA CYS A 362 20.32 -28.04 18.43
C CYS A 362 21.16 -26.76 18.29
N TRP A 363 20.58 -25.62 18.61
CA TRP A 363 21.32 -24.35 18.58
C TRP A 363 22.33 -24.22 19.72
N LYS A 364 22.04 -24.88 20.88
CA LYS A 364 22.94 -24.87 22.06
C LYS A 364 23.99 -25.97 21.91
N GLU A 365 25.20 -25.59 21.85
CA GLU A 365 26.35 -26.49 21.86
C GLU A 365 26.35 -27.34 23.15
N GLY A 366 26.61 -28.64 23.04
CA GLY A 366 26.51 -29.58 24.16
C GLY A 366 25.07 -29.93 24.57
N GLY A 367 24.06 -29.27 24.01
CA GLY A 367 22.65 -29.53 24.28
C GLY A 367 22.09 -28.88 25.55
N HIS A 368 20.85 -29.22 25.89
CA HIS A 368 20.13 -28.66 27.04
C HIS A 368 20.03 -29.61 28.22
N GLY A 369 20.59 -30.85 28.08
CA GLY A 369 20.37 -31.89 29.06
C GLY A 369 18.96 -32.43 29.08
N LYS A 370 18.46 -32.81 30.23
CA LYS A 370 17.08 -33.29 30.44
C LYS A 370 16.14 -32.10 30.53
N VAL A 371 15.15 -32.08 29.68
CA VAL A 371 14.15 -30.97 29.57
C VAL A 371 12.75 -31.53 29.45
N ASN A 372 11.79 -30.92 30.13
CA ASN A 372 10.35 -31.07 29.92
C ASN A 372 9.84 -30.04 28.91
N LEU A 373 8.50 -29.93 28.73
CA LEU A 373 7.91 -29.01 27.75
C LEU A 373 8.23 -27.54 28.09
N ILE A 374 8.06 -27.13 29.34
CA ILE A 374 8.30 -25.75 29.81
C ILE A 374 9.75 -25.35 29.59
N ASP A 375 10.70 -26.22 30.01
CA ASP A 375 12.14 -25.99 29.80
C ASP A 375 12.52 -25.99 28.32
N ALA A 376 11.85 -26.81 27.50
CA ALA A 376 12.09 -26.85 26.07
C ALA A 376 11.58 -25.59 25.35
N ILE A 377 10.47 -24.98 25.79
CA ILE A 377 10.00 -23.68 25.31
C ILE A 377 10.93 -22.57 25.80
N LYS A 378 11.23 -22.53 27.10
CA LYS A 378 12.14 -21.56 27.76
C LYS A 378 13.49 -21.48 27.06
N GLY A 379 14.16 -22.61 26.93
CA GLY A 379 15.47 -22.72 26.29
C GLY A 379 15.42 -22.86 24.77
N SER A 380 14.23 -22.89 24.19
CA SER A 380 14.03 -23.08 22.74
C SER A 380 14.72 -24.35 22.20
N CYS A 381 14.61 -25.50 22.89
CA CYS A 381 15.31 -26.74 22.57
C CYS A 381 14.83 -27.37 21.26
N ASN A 382 15.65 -27.38 20.21
CA ASN A 382 15.31 -27.99 18.93
C ASN A 382 15.08 -29.50 19.03
N VAL A 383 15.91 -30.22 19.79
CA VAL A 383 15.85 -31.68 19.88
C VAL A 383 14.53 -32.15 20.50
N TYR A 384 14.01 -31.47 21.52
CA TYR A 384 12.69 -31.77 22.09
C TYR A 384 11.61 -31.67 21.00
N PHE A 385 11.60 -30.59 20.22
CA PHE A 385 10.61 -30.34 19.19
C PHE A 385 10.80 -31.20 17.93
N TYR A 386 12.02 -31.61 17.59
CA TYR A 386 12.24 -32.62 16.54
C TYR A 386 11.59 -33.95 16.89
N ASN A 387 11.78 -34.41 18.13
CA ASN A 387 11.14 -35.63 18.63
C ASN A 387 9.63 -35.52 18.60
N THR A 388 9.08 -34.43 19.14
CA THR A 388 7.64 -34.18 19.18
C THR A 388 7.05 -34.12 17.78
N GLY A 389 7.62 -33.31 16.88
CA GLY A 389 7.11 -33.15 15.52
C GLY A 389 7.16 -34.43 14.70
N VAL A 390 8.24 -35.22 14.80
CA VAL A 390 8.32 -36.53 14.12
C VAL A 390 7.30 -37.52 14.67
N GLY A 391 6.99 -37.45 15.97
CA GLY A 391 5.94 -38.24 16.60
C GLY A 391 4.53 -37.84 16.15
N VAL A 392 4.30 -36.52 16.00
CA VAL A 392 3.03 -35.94 15.58
C VAL A 392 2.76 -36.14 14.08
N GLY A 393 3.79 -35.95 13.25
CA GLY A 393 3.71 -35.95 11.79
C GLY A 393 3.25 -34.63 11.19
N VAL A 394 3.58 -34.41 9.91
CA VAL A 394 3.34 -33.13 9.21
C VAL A 394 1.86 -32.78 9.07
N ASP A 395 0.99 -33.77 8.86
CA ASP A 395 -0.44 -33.49 8.64
C ASP A 395 -1.15 -33.02 9.91
N ALA A 396 -0.75 -33.51 11.09
CA ALA A 396 -1.25 -32.97 12.35
C ALA A 396 -0.65 -31.59 12.66
N ILE A 397 0.63 -31.36 12.36
CA ILE A 397 1.24 -30.02 12.44
C ILE A 397 0.46 -29.05 11.55
N HIS A 398 0.19 -29.42 10.29
CA HIS A 398 -0.60 -28.63 9.36
C HIS A 398 -1.99 -28.31 9.92
N LYS A 399 -2.70 -29.32 10.47
CA LYS A 399 -4.03 -29.14 11.06
C LYS A 399 -4.02 -28.07 12.17
N TYR A 400 -3.11 -28.20 13.13
CA TYR A 400 -3.07 -27.28 14.27
C TYR A 400 -2.54 -25.91 13.90
N ALA A 401 -1.58 -25.80 12.98
CA ALA A 401 -1.15 -24.51 12.44
C ALA A 401 -2.31 -23.74 11.79
N ASN A 402 -3.16 -24.42 11.01
CA ASN A 402 -4.36 -23.81 10.43
C ASN A 402 -5.42 -23.40 11.47
N LEU A 403 -5.54 -24.14 12.61
CA LEU A 403 -6.40 -23.74 13.72
C LEU A 403 -5.89 -22.46 14.39
N PHE A 404 -4.58 -22.27 14.48
CA PHE A 404 -3.95 -21.04 14.94
C PHE A 404 -3.92 -19.92 13.88
N GLY A 405 -4.62 -20.07 12.75
CA GLY A 405 -4.76 -19.04 11.72
C GLY A 405 -3.60 -18.95 10.73
N LEU A 406 -2.56 -19.81 10.84
CA LEU A 406 -1.44 -19.80 9.89
C LEU A 406 -1.82 -20.47 8.56
N GLY A 407 -1.19 -20.02 7.47
CA GLY A 407 -1.44 -20.56 6.12
C GLY A 407 -2.73 -20.03 5.47
N LYS A 408 -3.29 -18.94 5.99
CA LYS A 408 -4.50 -18.24 5.49
C LYS A 408 -4.29 -16.75 5.60
N ILE A 409 -4.97 -15.96 4.76
CA ILE A 409 -5.09 -14.52 4.96
C ILE A 409 -5.78 -14.25 6.30
N THR A 410 -5.38 -13.18 6.99
CA THR A 410 -5.95 -12.82 8.30
C THR A 410 -7.29 -12.10 8.17
N GLY A 411 -7.57 -11.53 6.99
CA GLY A 411 -8.77 -10.77 6.72
C GLY A 411 -8.69 -9.31 7.20
N VAL A 412 -7.48 -8.78 7.36
CA VAL A 412 -7.26 -7.38 7.74
C VAL A 412 -7.79 -6.39 6.69
N GLY A 413 -8.05 -6.85 5.47
CA GLY A 413 -8.63 -6.08 4.38
C GLY A 413 -7.62 -5.35 3.49
N LEU A 414 -6.38 -5.19 3.91
CA LEU A 414 -5.35 -4.54 3.10
C LEU A 414 -4.99 -5.39 1.88
N GLN A 415 -4.71 -4.71 0.76
CA GLN A 415 -4.42 -5.39 -0.50
C GLN A 415 -3.11 -6.21 -0.44
N ASN A 416 -3.04 -7.23 -1.29
CA ASN A 416 -1.88 -8.10 -1.47
C ASN A 416 -1.44 -8.86 -0.21
N GLU A 417 -2.32 -9.02 0.79
CA GLU A 417 -2.06 -9.87 1.94
C GLU A 417 -1.71 -11.29 1.49
N LYS A 418 -0.62 -11.84 2.01
CA LYS A 418 -0.14 -13.19 1.66
C LYS A 418 -0.60 -14.22 2.67
N ALA A 419 -1.08 -15.36 2.16
CA ALA A 419 -1.53 -16.48 2.99
C ALA A 419 -0.38 -17.28 3.63
N GLY A 420 0.86 -17.13 3.17
CA GLY A 420 1.95 -18.00 3.60
C GLY A 420 1.75 -19.46 3.16
N LEU A 421 2.55 -20.36 3.73
CA LEU A 421 2.51 -21.77 3.42
C LEU A 421 2.74 -22.61 4.67
N ILE A 422 1.79 -23.50 4.98
CA ILE A 422 1.96 -24.58 5.94
C ILE A 422 1.88 -25.91 5.17
N PRO A 423 2.95 -26.67 5.05
CA PRO A 423 3.00 -27.86 4.22
C PRO A 423 2.18 -29.02 4.84
N SER A 424 1.65 -29.89 3.98
CA SER A 424 1.05 -31.17 4.33
C SER A 424 1.55 -32.25 3.38
N SER A 425 1.30 -33.53 3.71
CA SER A 425 1.61 -34.63 2.80
C SER A 425 0.87 -34.51 1.47
N LYS A 426 -0.39 -34.03 1.50
CA LYS A 426 -1.20 -33.75 0.30
C LYS A 426 -0.61 -32.63 -0.54
N TRP A 427 -0.20 -31.53 0.11
CA TRP A 427 0.44 -30.40 -0.57
C TRP A 427 1.71 -30.84 -1.30
N LYS A 428 2.61 -31.57 -0.63
CA LYS A 428 3.86 -32.01 -1.24
C LYS A 428 3.61 -32.94 -2.44
N LYS A 429 2.70 -33.91 -2.31
CA LYS A 429 2.32 -34.78 -3.41
C LYS A 429 1.75 -34.04 -4.60
N ARG A 430 0.96 -32.96 -4.34
CA ARG A 430 0.38 -32.13 -5.42
C ARG A 430 1.44 -31.31 -6.16
N ILE A 431 2.35 -30.64 -5.42
CA ILE A 431 3.32 -29.68 -6.00
C ILE A 431 4.55 -30.41 -6.56
N PHE A 432 5.17 -31.30 -5.76
CA PHE A 432 6.43 -31.95 -6.12
C PHE A 432 6.25 -33.35 -6.73
N LYS A 433 5.01 -33.91 -6.71
CA LYS A 433 4.70 -35.25 -7.14
C LYS A 433 5.41 -36.35 -6.32
N GLU A 434 5.83 -36.03 -5.12
CA GLU A 434 6.56 -36.88 -4.20
C GLU A 434 5.81 -37.01 -2.87
N PRO A 435 6.01 -38.15 -2.14
CA PRO A 435 5.48 -38.27 -0.78
C PRO A 435 6.24 -37.34 0.18
N TRP A 436 5.64 -37.09 1.33
CA TRP A 436 6.36 -36.45 2.45
C TRP A 436 7.33 -37.44 3.07
N TYR A 437 8.59 -37.08 3.15
CA TYR A 437 9.61 -37.90 3.80
C TYR A 437 9.75 -37.55 5.28
N ARG A 438 9.87 -38.58 6.12
CA ARG A 438 10.02 -38.40 7.58
C ARG A 438 11.17 -37.47 7.96
N GLY A 439 12.23 -37.41 7.14
CA GLY A 439 13.38 -36.53 7.32
C GLY A 439 13.10 -35.03 7.10
N GLU A 440 11.95 -34.65 6.59
CA GLU A 440 11.55 -33.25 6.40
C GLU A 440 10.81 -32.68 7.61
N THR A 441 10.20 -33.57 8.41
CA THR A 441 9.38 -33.20 9.56
C THR A 441 10.15 -32.41 10.64
N PRO A 442 11.42 -32.73 10.99
CA PRO A 442 12.15 -31.95 12.00
C PRO A 442 12.25 -30.45 11.65
N SER A 443 12.54 -30.12 10.39
CA SER A 443 12.57 -28.71 9.97
C SER A 443 11.20 -28.05 10.10
N ALA A 444 10.13 -28.73 9.67
CA ALA A 444 8.76 -28.22 9.82
C ALA A 444 8.37 -28.05 11.31
N ALA A 445 8.79 -28.97 12.20
CA ALA A 445 8.48 -28.92 13.61
C ALA A 445 9.05 -27.68 14.35
N ILE A 446 10.03 -27.02 13.78
CA ILE A 446 10.64 -25.81 14.33
C ILE A 446 10.38 -24.57 13.45
N GLY A 447 9.36 -24.62 12.58
CA GLY A 447 8.94 -23.49 11.75
C GLY A 447 9.92 -23.13 10.64
N GLN A 448 10.58 -24.14 10.05
CA GLN A 448 11.51 -23.98 8.94
C GLN A 448 11.18 -24.92 7.77
N GLY A 449 12.04 -25.00 6.78
CA GLY A 449 11.81 -25.78 5.57
C GLY A 449 10.82 -25.07 4.64
N TYR A 450 9.69 -25.72 4.36
CA TYR A 450 8.66 -25.14 3.47
C TYR A 450 7.72 -24.14 4.16
N ILE A 451 7.80 -24.00 5.49
CA ILE A 451 6.90 -23.11 6.25
C ILE A 451 7.28 -21.66 6.00
N THR A 452 6.29 -20.88 5.55
CA THR A 452 6.37 -19.43 5.46
C THR A 452 5.10 -18.79 6.01
N THR A 453 5.26 -17.68 6.73
CA THR A 453 4.18 -16.90 7.34
C THR A 453 4.45 -15.41 7.19
N THR A 454 3.41 -14.60 7.30
CA THR A 454 3.57 -13.15 7.45
C THR A 454 3.74 -12.79 8.94
N PRO A 455 4.35 -11.64 9.28
CA PRO A 455 4.38 -11.13 10.65
C PRO A 455 3.00 -11.00 11.29
N LEU A 456 1.99 -10.51 10.54
CA LEU A 456 0.62 -10.39 11.04
C LEU A 456 0.00 -11.76 11.40
N GLN A 457 0.27 -12.81 10.62
CA GLN A 457 -0.17 -14.16 10.98
C GLN A 457 0.48 -14.64 12.28
N VAL A 458 1.76 -14.36 12.49
CA VAL A 458 2.49 -14.80 13.69
C VAL A 458 1.96 -14.11 14.94
N ILE A 459 1.76 -12.80 14.93
CA ILE A 459 1.20 -12.11 16.10
C ILE A 459 -0.25 -12.54 16.35
N ASN A 460 -1.05 -12.75 15.31
CA ASN A 460 -2.42 -13.23 15.43
C ASN A 460 -2.49 -14.64 16.05
N MET A 461 -1.58 -15.55 15.68
CA MET A 461 -1.42 -16.85 16.32
C MET A 461 -1.13 -16.71 17.81
N ILE A 462 -0.27 -15.79 18.20
CA ILE A 462 0.08 -15.52 19.60
C ILE A 462 -1.09 -14.89 20.35
N ASN A 463 -1.88 -14.04 19.70
CA ASN A 463 -3.09 -13.46 20.29
C ASN A 463 -4.14 -14.53 20.60
N ILE A 464 -4.32 -15.54 19.74
CA ILE A 464 -5.18 -16.70 20.03
C ILE A 464 -4.70 -17.43 21.29
N LEU A 465 -3.39 -17.62 21.44
CA LEU A 465 -2.81 -18.24 22.64
C LEU A 465 -2.99 -17.35 23.88
N ALA A 466 -2.76 -16.06 23.76
CA ALA A 466 -2.86 -15.08 24.83
C ALA A 466 -4.30 -14.93 25.34
N ASN A 467 -5.28 -15.12 24.47
CA ASN A 467 -6.71 -14.92 24.70
C ASN A 467 -7.49 -16.25 24.85
N ASP A 468 -6.88 -17.26 25.45
CA ASP A 468 -7.47 -18.57 25.76
C ASP A 468 -8.19 -19.26 24.58
N GLY A 469 -7.61 -19.12 23.37
CA GLY A 469 -8.18 -19.68 22.16
C GLY A 469 -9.28 -18.84 21.52
N LEU A 470 -9.62 -17.68 22.08
CA LEU A 470 -10.53 -16.75 21.45
C LEU A 470 -9.77 -15.96 20.36
N TRP A 471 -10.17 -16.15 19.12
CA TRP A 471 -9.66 -15.37 18.00
C TRP A 471 -10.49 -14.11 17.79
N MET A 472 -9.84 -12.98 17.83
CA MET A 472 -10.39 -11.69 17.43
C MET A 472 -9.84 -11.32 16.08
N PRO A 473 -10.69 -11.06 15.06
CA PRO A 473 -10.21 -10.61 13.76
C PRO A 473 -9.38 -9.34 13.87
N PRO A 474 -8.25 -9.22 13.14
CA PRO A 474 -7.49 -7.98 13.10
C PRO A 474 -8.36 -6.81 12.63
N SER A 475 -8.37 -5.71 13.38
CA SER A 475 -9.19 -4.53 13.12
C SER A 475 -8.32 -3.29 12.92
N LEU A 476 -8.59 -2.54 11.84
CA LEU A 476 -7.92 -1.28 11.51
C LEU A 476 -8.74 -0.06 11.93
N PHE A 477 -10.06 -0.18 11.91
CA PHE A 477 -10.97 0.95 12.09
C PHE A 477 -11.53 1.01 13.49
N LYS A 478 -11.61 2.22 14.04
CA LYS A 478 -12.27 2.48 15.31
C LYS A 478 -13.76 2.18 15.18
N ASP A 479 -14.33 1.54 16.21
CA ASP A 479 -15.75 1.21 16.26
C ASP A 479 -16.25 0.35 15.07
N GLN A 480 -15.35 -0.46 14.47
CA GLN A 480 -15.70 -1.34 13.35
C GLN A 480 -16.77 -2.34 13.77
N GLN A 481 -17.95 -2.21 13.17
CA GLN A 481 -19.08 -3.12 13.41
C GLN A 481 -18.90 -4.44 12.66
N GLY A 482 -19.54 -5.50 13.17
CA GLY A 482 -19.61 -6.80 12.47
C GLY A 482 -18.43 -7.73 12.73
N LEU A 483 -17.41 -7.33 13.48
CA LEU A 483 -16.35 -8.24 13.91
C LEU A 483 -16.93 -9.25 14.91
N GLN A 484 -16.83 -10.54 14.56
CA GLN A 484 -17.32 -11.62 15.42
C GLN A 484 -16.14 -12.39 16.00
N PRO A 485 -15.99 -12.41 17.33
CA PRO A 485 -15.01 -13.26 17.97
C PRO A 485 -15.34 -14.74 17.68
N GLN A 486 -14.31 -15.54 17.48
CA GLN A 486 -14.47 -16.97 17.23
C GLN A 486 -13.68 -17.77 18.26
N GLN A 487 -14.37 -18.61 19.03
CA GLN A 487 -13.70 -19.57 19.89
C GLN A 487 -13.11 -20.70 19.02
N ILE A 488 -11.79 -20.79 18.97
CA ILE A 488 -11.09 -21.86 18.30
C ILE A 488 -11.15 -23.11 19.20
N PRO A 489 -11.40 -24.31 18.66
CA PRO A 489 -11.55 -25.52 19.47
C PRO A 489 -10.20 -26.04 19.98
N LEU A 490 -9.56 -25.25 20.83
CA LEU A 490 -8.31 -25.53 21.52
C LEU A 490 -8.61 -25.80 22.99
N LYS A 491 -7.80 -26.64 23.64
CA LYS A 491 -7.95 -26.95 25.06
C LYS A 491 -7.15 -25.95 25.91
N ASP A 492 -7.82 -25.30 26.84
CA ASP A 492 -7.25 -24.26 27.71
C ASP A 492 -6.07 -24.77 28.54
N GLU A 493 -6.14 -26.02 29.04
CA GLU A 493 -5.05 -26.64 29.78
C GLU A 493 -3.73 -26.70 28.99
N TYR A 494 -3.80 -26.92 27.65
CA TYR A 494 -2.63 -26.95 26.78
C TYR A 494 -2.13 -25.57 26.45
N LEU A 495 -3.03 -24.60 26.26
CA LEU A 495 -2.69 -23.19 26.04
C LEU A 495 -1.99 -22.62 27.26
N SER A 496 -2.54 -22.87 28.47
CA SER A 496 -1.97 -22.43 29.74
C SER A 496 -0.56 -22.95 29.96
N LEU A 497 -0.30 -24.26 29.70
CA LEU A 497 1.03 -24.85 29.82
C LEU A 497 2.04 -24.24 28.84
N ILE A 498 1.60 -23.92 27.64
CA ILE A 498 2.47 -23.27 26.63
C ILE A 498 2.75 -21.83 27.06
N ARG A 499 1.76 -21.09 27.58
CA ARG A 499 1.96 -19.74 28.15
C ARG A 499 2.96 -19.73 29.29
N GLU A 500 2.87 -20.71 30.21
CA GLU A 500 3.85 -20.87 31.29
C GLU A 500 5.28 -20.99 30.73
N GLY A 501 5.46 -21.81 29.68
CA GLY A 501 6.73 -21.90 28.98
C GLY A 501 7.19 -20.57 28.35
N MET A 502 6.25 -19.78 27.78
CA MET A 502 6.55 -18.44 27.21
C MET A 502 6.87 -17.41 28.29
N VAL A 503 6.20 -17.47 29.45
CA VAL A 503 6.56 -16.66 30.64
C VAL A 503 8.00 -16.97 31.07
N ALA A 504 8.37 -18.26 31.12
CA ALA A 504 9.71 -18.67 31.48
C ALA A 504 10.78 -18.18 30.50
N VAL A 505 10.46 -17.97 29.22
CA VAL A 505 11.38 -17.39 28.22
C VAL A 505 11.90 -16.02 28.63
N VAL A 506 11.03 -15.18 29.22
CA VAL A 506 11.34 -13.79 29.56
C VAL A 506 11.75 -13.67 31.02
N ASN A 507 11.10 -14.39 31.94
CA ASN A 507 11.22 -14.10 33.38
C ASN A 507 12.14 -15.07 34.13
N SER A 508 12.50 -16.24 33.57
CA SER A 508 13.30 -17.25 34.28
C SER A 508 14.78 -17.27 33.88
N GLU A 509 15.62 -17.72 34.76
CA GLU A 509 17.02 -18.00 34.45
C GLU A 509 17.16 -19.04 33.33
N GLY A 510 18.05 -18.75 32.36
CA GLY A 510 18.22 -19.57 31.16
C GLY A 510 17.15 -19.34 30.08
N GLY A 511 16.22 -18.41 30.28
CA GLY A 511 15.28 -17.96 29.28
C GLY A 511 15.98 -17.20 28.16
N THR A 512 15.54 -17.45 26.90
CA THR A 512 16.20 -16.86 25.73
C THR A 512 16.00 -15.36 25.57
N ALA A 513 15.04 -14.76 26.31
CA ALA A 513 14.76 -13.32 26.35
C ALA A 513 14.89 -12.71 27.76
N LYS A 514 15.58 -13.35 28.70
CA LYS A 514 15.76 -12.86 30.08
C LYS A 514 16.26 -11.41 30.17
N LYS A 515 17.01 -10.95 29.17
CA LYS A 515 17.58 -9.59 29.13
C LYS A 515 16.55 -8.47 28.98
N VAL A 516 15.35 -8.81 28.50
CA VAL A 516 14.24 -7.87 28.29
C VAL A 516 13.10 -8.11 29.27
N GLN A 517 13.42 -8.65 30.45
CA GLN A 517 12.46 -8.79 31.55
C GLN A 517 12.01 -7.42 32.07
N PHE A 518 10.72 -7.27 32.33
CA PHE A 518 10.15 -6.13 33.02
C PHE A 518 10.05 -6.43 34.53
N GLU A 519 10.18 -5.39 35.35
CA GLU A 519 10.02 -5.50 36.81
C GLU A 519 8.58 -5.29 37.26
N GLU A 520 7.80 -4.49 36.49
CA GLU A 520 6.48 -4.01 36.86
C GLU A 520 5.37 -5.05 36.58
N PHE A 521 5.56 -5.88 35.55
CA PHE A 521 4.58 -6.89 35.14
C PHE A 521 5.23 -8.07 34.41
N THR A 522 4.54 -9.20 34.44
CA THR A 522 4.99 -10.43 33.80
C THR A 522 4.72 -10.39 32.30
N VAL A 523 5.72 -10.70 31.50
CA VAL A 523 5.62 -10.79 30.04
C VAL A 523 5.80 -12.23 29.58
N ALA A 524 4.93 -12.70 28.70
CA ALA A 524 5.11 -13.95 27.98
C ALA A 524 5.66 -13.68 26.58
N GLY A 525 6.73 -14.36 26.17
CA GLY A 525 7.32 -14.09 24.86
C GLY A 525 8.04 -15.29 24.24
N LYS A 526 8.45 -15.15 22.99
CA LYS A 526 9.21 -16.16 22.27
C LYS A 526 10.16 -15.54 21.26
N THR A 527 11.42 -15.88 21.36
CA THR A 527 12.46 -15.55 20.38
C THR A 527 12.49 -16.57 19.25
N ALA A 528 12.81 -16.12 18.04
CA ALA A 528 13.20 -17.02 16.97
C ALA A 528 14.34 -16.45 16.13
N THR A 529 14.98 -17.35 15.44
CA THR A 529 16.03 -17.08 14.46
C THR A 529 15.73 -17.95 13.25
N SER A 530 15.50 -17.33 12.11
CA SER A 530 15.11 -18.02 10.88
C SER A 530 16.26 -18.04 9.90
N GLN A 531 16.64 -19.22 9.43
CA GLN A 531 17.70 -19.36 8.44
C GLN A 531 17.28 -18.82 7.09
N VAL A 532 18.11 -17.96 6.51
CA VAL A 532 17.94 -17.43 5.14
C VAL A 532 18.50 -18.41 4.12
N ILE A 533 19.67 -18.99 4.43
CA ILE A 533 20.32 -20.00 3.60
C ILE A 533 20.60 -21.28 4.40
N SER A 534 20.73 -22.41 3.70
CA SER A 534 21.06 -23.67 4.37
C SER A 534 22.48 -23.65 4.95
N ASN A 535 22.71 -24.34 6.07
CA ASN A 535 24.04 -24.48 6.64
C ASN A 535 25.06 -25.04 5.62
N LYS A 536 24.61 -25.95 4.76
CA LYS A 536 25.45 -26.53 3.71
C LYS A 536 25.87 -25.47 2.69
N THR A 537 24.98 -24.57 2.31
CA THR A 537 25.30 -23.45 1.42
C THR A 537 26.24 -22.45 2.14
N LEU A 538 25.96 -22.16 3.41
CA LEU A 538 26.80 -21.27 4.22
C LEU A 538 28.24 -21.79 4.33
N GLU A 539 28.42 -23.10 4.50
CA GLU A 539 29.76 -23.74 4.58
C GLU A 539 30.56 -23.60 3.28
N THR A 540 29.88 -23.43 2.11
CA THR A 540 30.55 -23.27 0.81
C THR A 540 30.96 -21.84 0.50
N LEU A 541 30.49 -20.84 1.27
CA LEU A 541 30.85 -19.43 1.10
C LEU A 541 32.21 -19.15 1.75
N ASP A 542 32.92 -18.17 1.22
CA ASP A 542 34.12 -17.63 1.87
C ASP A 542 33.76 -16.83 3.14
N ASP A 543 34.74 -16.45 3.90
CA ASP A 543 34.51 -15.78 5.20
C ASP A 543 33.97 -14.36 5.03
N GLU A 544 34.30 -13.67 3.93
CA GLU A 544 33.77 -12.35 3.59
C GLU A 544 32.27 -12.42 3.25
N ALA A 545 31.89 -13.38 2.39
CA ALA A 545 30.49 -13.62 2.07
C ALA A 545 29.67 -14.05 3.30
N LYS A 546 30.22 -14.92 4.17
CA LYS A 546 29.56 -15.31 5.43
C LYS A 546 29.32 -14.13 6.37
N ALA A 547 30.21 -13.15 6.39
CA ALA A 547 30.08 -11.92 7.18
C ALA A 547 29.05 -10.93 6.59
N SER A 548 28.67 -11.10 5.33
CA SER A 548 27.69 -10.23 4.67
C SER A 548 26.34 -10.29 5.37
N LYS A 549 25.75 -9.12 5.65
CA LYS A 549 24.44 -8.98 6.32
C LYS A 549 23.34 -9.78 5.62
N ILE A 550 23.34 -9.85 4.29
CA ILE A 550 22.29 -10.53 3.51
C ILE A 550 22.17 -12.04 3.77
N PHE A 551 23.22 -12.68 4.29
CA PHE A 551 23.21 -14.11 4.63
C PHE A 551 22.95 -14.36 6.12
N GLN A 552 22.88 -13.33 6.94
CA GLN A 552 22.49 -13.47 8.33
C GLN A 552 21.03 -13.88 8.45
N ASN A 553 20.72 -14.60 9.52
CA ASN A 553 19.37 -15.07 9.80
C ASN A 553 18.43 -13.91 10.11
N HIS A 554 17.14 -14.04 9.77
CA HIS A 554 16.13 -13.11 10.27
C HIS A 554 15.92 -13.33 11.77
N ALA A 555 15.81 -12.21 12.49
CA ALA A 555 15.58 -12.20 13.93
C ALA A 555 14.13 -11.88 14.24
N TRP A 556 13.51 -12.67 15.13
CA TRP A 556 12.13 -12.49 15.55
C TRP A 556 12.04 -12.44 17.08
N PHE A 557 11.13 -11.60 17.54
CA PHE A 557 10.60 -11.69 18.88
C PHE A 557 9.12 -11.33 18.88
N VAL A 558 8.34 -12.08 19.63
CA VAL A 558 6.93 -11.78 19.87
C VAL A 558 6.65 -11.95 21.36
N ALA A 559 5.91 -11.01 21.91
CA ALA A 559 5.55 -11.03 23.32
C ALA A 559 4.14 -10.46 23.54
N PHE A 560 3.55 -10.76 24.68
CA PHE A 560 2.34 -10.13 25.15
C PHE A 560 2.42 -9.91 26.67
N GLY A 561 1.71 -8.92 27.14
CA GLY A 561 1.67 -8.55 28.54
C GLY A 561 0.44 -7.72 28.94
N PRO A 562 0.11 -7.70 30.26
CA PRO A 562 0.55 -8.64 31.28
C PRO A 562 0.20 -10.10 30.92
N ALA A 563 1.00 -11.08 31.36
CA ALA A 563 0.80 -12.49 30.94
C ALA A 563 -0.52 -13.08 31.48
N GLU A 564 -0.99 -12.59 32.62
CA GLU A 564 -2.21 -13.01 33.33
C GLU A 564 -3.49 -12.43 32.71
N ASP A 565 -3.41 -11.18 32.20
CA ASP A 565 -4.53 -10.48 31.58
C ASP A 565 -4.01 -9.63 30.40
N PRO A 566 -3.73 -10.24 29.24
CA PRO A 566 -3.05 -9.59 28.11
C PRO A 566 -3.80 -8.38 27.57
N GLU A 567 -3.17 -7.20 27.60
CA GLU A 567 -3.70 -5.94 27.06
C GLU A 567 -3.00 -5.53 25.77
N ILE A 568 -1.75 -5.95 25.61
CA ILE A 568 -0.92 -5.60 24.47
C ILE A 568 -0.11 -6.82 24.02
N SER A 569 0.00 -6.99 22.72
CA SER A 569 0.96 -7.90 22.08
C SER A 569 1.81 -7.13 21.09
N VAL A 570 3.09 -7.47 21.04
CA VAL A 570 4.07 -6.83 20.16
C VAL A 570 4.90 -7.90 19.44
N LEU A 571 5.10 -7.71 18.16
CA LEU A 571 5.96 -8.54 17.33
C LEU A 571 6.98 -7.66 16.62
N ALA A 572 8.25 -8.03 16.67
CA ALA A 572 9.29 -7.48 15.83
C ALA A 572 9.96 -8.57 14.98
N LEU A 573 10.09 -8.26 13.71
CA LEU A 573 10.92 -8.95 12.74
C LEU A 573 12.03 -8.01 12.28
N VAL A 574 13.27 -8.42 12.41
CA VAL A 574 14.45 -7.71 11.87
C VAL A 574 15.07 -8.60 10.81
N GLU A 575 15.00 -8.18 9.55
CA GLU A 575 15.62 -8.90 8.44
C GLU A 575 17.14 -8.89 8.62
N HIS A 576 17.75 -10.07 8.45
CA HIS A 576 19.19 -10.24 8.56
C HIS A 576 19.80 -9.75 9.90
N GLY A 577 18.98 -9.71 10.98
CA GLY A 577 19.39 -9.24 12.30
C GLY A 577 20.22 -10.25 13.13
N GLY A 578 20.46 -11.45 12.58
CA GLY A 578 21.28 -12.49 13.18
C GLY A 578 20.58 -13.30 14.24
N GLY A 579 20.12 -12.73 15.34
CA GLY A 579 19.48 -13.47 16.43
C GLY A 579 18.36 -12.74 17.14
N GLY A 580 17.23 -13.44 17.38
CA GLY A 580 16.01 -12.86 17.94
C GLY A 580 16.21 -12.16 19.29
N SER A 581 17.01 -12.75 20.19
CA SER A 581 17.31 -12.15 21.51
C SER A 581 18.21 -10.91 21.46
N LYS A 582 18.93 -10.68 20.35
CA LYS A 582 19.86 -9.55 20.21
C LYS A 582 19.26 -8.40 19.41
N ALA A 583 18.58 -8.71 18.30
CA ALA A 583 18.09 -7.70 17.38
C ALA A 583 16.58 -7.43 17.55
N ALA A 584 15.74 -8.47 17.71
CA ALA A 584 14.29 -8.27 17.74
C ALA A 584 13.74 -8.04 19.17
N ALA A 585 14.30 -8.68 20.20
CA ALA A 585 13.79 -8.52 21.57
C ALA A 585 13.93 -7.09 22.12
N PRO A 586 15.01 -6.33 21.85
CA PRO A 586 15.08 -4.93 22.29
C PRO A 586 14.07 -3.99 21.60
N VAL A 587 13.51 -4.39 20.47
CA VAL A 587 12.49 -3.60 19.71
C VAL A 587 11.11 -3.75 20.33
N VAL A 588 10.79 -4.88 20.93
CA VAL A 588 9.52 -5.20 21.58
C VAL A 588 9.50 -4.71 23.02
#